data_e158b23eec42bf24d7f10b6c2845a9de
#
_entry.id   e158b23eec42bf24d7f10b6c2845a9de
#
_cell.length_a   1.000
_cell.length_b   1.000
_cell.length_c   1.000
_cell.angle_alpha   90.00
_cell.angle_beta   90.00
_cell.angle_gamma   90.00
#
_symmetry.space_group_name_H-M   'P 1'
#
loop_
_entity.id
_entity.type
_entity.pdbx_description
1 polymer ?
#
loop_
_entity_poly.entity_id
_entity_poly.type
_entity_poly.pdbx_seq_one_letter_code
_entity_poly.pdbx_strand_id
1 'polypeptide(L)'
;LRTADSELNELSMKSIFKHLKYSMSKVELIRNLETIAIDEVSMVRCDIMDVIDKILRLYRDSTKPFGGVQMILVGDAYQLPPIVKKEEQEILKSSYDGIFFFDSKVMEQIINNNQLIYVELQKVYRQNDSKFIELLDRVRVNDMQDKDFALFDSKINKDKFTNENKSHIILTTTNVKVNYINEKRLAALPTQSKIYNAVVTGTFAEKERPTDIALELKVGAQIIFIRNDKENRYYNGKLGVVKHLGEKFLLIETKRSFR
;
A
#
# COMPACT_ATOMS: atom_id res chain seq x y z
N LEU A 1 3.49 -7.50 -12.19
CA LEU A 1 4.29 -7.56 -13.41
C LEU A 1 5.70 -8.04 -13.04
N ARG A 2 5.97 -9.34 -13.24
CA ARG A 2 7.32 -9.89 -13.17
C ARG A 2 7.90 -9.81 -14.58
N THR A 3 8.87 -8.96 -14.78
CA THR A 3 9.76 -9.03 -15.90
C THR A 3 11.12 -9.50 -15.34
N ALA A 4 11.34 -10.81 -15.36
CA ALA A 4 12.64 -11.39 -15.13
C ALA A 4 13.24 -11.67 -16.49
N ASP A 5 13.93 -10.71 -17.08
CA ASP A 5 14.90 -10.98 -18.14
C ASP A 5 15.74 -9.73 -18.41
N SER A 6 17.02 -9.95 -18.60
CA SER A 6 18.08 -8.98 -18.83
C SER A 6 17.98 -8.17 -20.14
N GLU A 7 16.87 -8.23 -20.85
CA GLU A 7 16.56 -7.47 -22.08
C GLU A 7 15.65 -6.26 -21.83
N LEU A 8 15.55 -5.80 -20.59
CA LEU A 8 14.64 -4.71 -20.16
C LEU A 8 15.06 -3.30 -20.56
N ASN A 9 16.16 -3.13 -21.28
CA ASN A 9 16.62 -1.80 -21.70
C ASN A 9 15.74 -1.13 -22.75
N GLU A 10 14.81 -1.85 -23.37
CA GLU A 10 13.69 -1.30 -24.12
C GLU A 10 12.47 -2.20 -23.89
N LEU A 11 11.62 -1.85 -22.94
CA LEU A 11 10.25 -2.33 -22.92
C LEU A 11 9.58 -1.87 -24.22
N SER A 12 9.85 -2.59 -25.31
CA SER A 12 9.20 -2.29 -26.58
C SER A 12 7.69 -2.47 -26.39
N MET A 13 6.89 -1.68 -27.08
CA MET A 13 5.43 -1.83 -27.12
C MET A 13 5.01 -3.29 -27.34
N LYS A 14 5.77 -4.04 -28.18
CA LYS A 14 5.57 -5.47 -28.43
C LYS A 14 5.75 -6.35 -27.18
N SER A 15 6.69 -6.04 -26.29
CA SER A 15 6.91 -6.76 -25.04
C SER A 15 5.74 -6.58 -24.07
N ILE A 16 5.21 -5.35 -23.95
CA ILE A 16 4.02 -5.07 -23.14
C ILE A 16 2.82 -5.85 -23.67
N PHE A 17 2.59 -5.89 -24.99
CA PHE A 17 1.51 -6.66 -25.60
C PHE A 17 1.60 -8.16 -25.34
N LYS A 18 2.79 -8.72 -25.34
CA LYS A 18 3.01 -10.15 -25.11
C LYS A 18 2.56 -10.60 -23.72
N HIS A 19 2.69 -9.71 -22.71
CA HIS A 19 2.43 -10.03 -21.30
C HIS A 19 1.08 -9.50 -20.78
N LEU A 20 0.47 -8.49 -21.44
CA LEU A 20 -0.79 -7.87 -21.01
C LEU A 20 -1.92 -8.20 -21.97
N LYS A 21 -2.60 -9.33 -21.72
CA LYS A 21 -3.86 -9.64 -22.38
C LYS A 21 -5.01 -9.03 -21.60
N TYR A 22 -5.49 -7.86 -22.02
CA TYR A 22 -6.69 -7.25 -21.45
C TYR A 22 -7.96 -7.73 -22.15
N SER A 23 -9.04 -7.91 -21.39
CA SER A 23 -10.37 -8.11 -21.96
C SER A 23 -10.81 -6.86 -22.71
N MET A 24 -11.71 -7.04 -23.69
CA MET A 24 -12.26 -5.92 -24.46
C MET A 24 -12.85 -4.82 -23.56
N SER A 25 -13.56 -5.22 -22.49
CA SER A 25 -14.13 -4.28 -21.52
C SER A 25 -13.07 -3.44 -20.80
N LYS A 26 -11.90 -4.01 -20.48
CA LYS A 26 -10.78 -3.25 -19.91
C LYS A 26 -10.14 -2.30 -20.90
N VAL A 27 -10.01 -2.70 -22.15
CA VAL A 27 -9.50 -1.83 -23.22
C VAL A 27 -10.43 -0.64 -23.41
N GLU A 28 -11.74 -0.89 -23.46
CA GLU A 28 -12.76 0.15 -23.59
C GLU A 28 -12.72 1.12 -22.39
N LEU A 29 -12.60 0.59 -21.16
CA LEU A 29 -12.39 1.42 -19.97
C LEU A 29 -11.17 2.33 -20.15
N ILE A 30 -10.00 1.78 -20.53
CA ILE A 30 -8.76 2.57 -20.70
C ILE A 30 -8.95 3.66 -21.75
N ARG A 31 -9.63 3.36 -22.86
CA ARG A 31 -9.89 4.33 -23.93
C ARG A 31 -10.75 5.49 -23.48
N ASN A 32 -11.68 5.26 -22.56
CA ASN A 32 -12.63 6.27 -22.07
C ASN A 32 -12.17 6.97 -20.80
N LEU A 33 -10.99 6.64 -20.23
CA LEU A 33 -10.45 7.33 -19.06
C LEU A 33 -10.13 8.79 -19.39
N GLU A 34 -10.64 9.71 -18.62
CA GLU A 34 -10.30 11.14 -18.70
C GLU A 34 -9.28 11.52 -17.63
N THR A 35 -9.43 10.98 -16.43
CA THR A 35 -8.57 11.29 -15.28
C THR A 35 -8.23 10.02 -14.51
N ILE A 36 -6.98 9.93 -14.05
CA ILE A 36 -6.49 8.90 -13.12
C ILE A 36 -5.93 9.60 -11.89
N ALA A 37 -6.44 9.25 -10.71
CA ALA A 37 -5.87 9.66 -9.44
C ALA A 37 -5.07 8.50 -8.83
N ILE A 38 -3.82 8.75 -8.47
CA ILE A 38 -2.95 7.82 -7.75
C ILE A 38 -2.72 8.39 -6.36
N ASP A 39 -3.27 7.73 -5.36
CA ASP A 39 -3.02 8.04 -3.95
C ASP A 39 -1.78 7.30 -3.44
N GLU A 40 -1.09 7.83 -2.44
CA GLU A 40 0.19 7.31 -1.91
C GLU A 40 1.24 7.11 -3.01
N VAL A 41 1.35 8.07 -3.92
CA VAL A 41 2.24 7.98 -5.10
C VAL A 41 3.72 7.86 -4.74
N SER A 42 4.13 8.27 -3.53
CA SER A 42 5.49 8.09 -3.01
C SER A 42 5.96 6.63 -3.01
N MET A 43 5.02 5.67 -2.92
CA MET A 43 5.32 4.23 -2.97
C MET A 43 5.36 3.65 -4.40
N VAL A 44 5.07 4.44 -5.41
CA VAL A 44 5.11 4.01 -6.83
C VAL A 44 6.52 4.14 -7.35
N ARG A 45 7.07 3.03 -7.88
CA ARG A 45 8.40 3.00 -8.50
C ARG A 45 8.42 3.71 -9.86
N CYS A 46 9.57 4.25 -10.24
CA CYS A 46 9.80 4.92 -11.52
C CYS A 46 9.42 4.04 -12.73
N ASP A 47 9.85 2.78 -12.74
CA ASP A 47 9.55 1.83 -13.82
C ASP A 47 8.06 1.49 -13.94
N ILE A 48 7.34 1.42 -12.81
CA ILE A 48 5.88 1.22 -12.81
C ILE A 48 5.16 2.44 -13.38
N MET A 49 5.64 3.66 -13.08
CA MET A 49 5.08 4.88 -13.67
C MET A 49 5.25 4.89 -15.19
N ASP A 50 6.42 4.49 -15.70
CA ASP A 50 6.66 4.36 -17.15
C ASP A 50 5.82 3.23 -17.78
N VAL A 51 5.55 2.15 -17.07
CA VAL A 51 4.64 1.09 -17.54
C VAL A 51 3.20 1.62 -17.66
N ILE A 52 2.74 2.42 -16.68
CA ILE A 52 1.42 3.07 -16.76
C ILE A 52 1.35 3.99 -17.99
N ASP A 53 2.36 4.83 -18.21
CA ASP A 53 2.45 5.69 -19.39
C ASP A 53 2.36 4.88 -20.70
N LYS A 54 3.19 3.84 -20.82
CA LYS A 54 3.23 3.00 -22.02
C LYS A 54 1.89 2.31 -22.30
N ILE A 55 1.21 1.81 -21.26
CA ILE A 55 -0.11 1.19 -21.42
C ILE A 55 -1.14 2.23 -21.91
N LEU A 56 -1.14 3.41 -21.33
CA LEU A 56 -2.08 4.46 -21.72
C LEU A 56 -1.82 4.96 -23.14
N ARG A 57 -0.57 5.19 -23.52
CA ARG A 57 -0.21 5.55 -24.90
C ARG A 57 -0.61 4.48 -25.92
N LEU A 58 -0.50 3.22 -25.52
CA LEU A 58 -0.83 2.10 -26.39
C LEU A 58 -2.30 2.06 -26.80
N TYR A 59 -3.20 2.35 -25.86
CA TYR A 59 -4.64 2.25 -26.09
C TYR A 59 -5.33 3.58 -26.40
N ARG A 60 -4.60 4.71 -26.30
CA ARG A 60 -5.12 6.07 -26.51
C ARG A 60 -4.27 6.86 -27.51
N ASP A 61 -3.55 7.89 -27.04
CA ASP A 61 -2.70 8.76 -27.88
C ASP A 61 -1.23 8.44 -27.61
N SER A 62 -0.56 7.86 -28.61
CA SER A 62 0.86 7.47 -28.49
C SER A 62 1.81 8.67 -28.41
N THR A 63 1.39 9.86 -28.79
CA THR A 63 2.22 11.06 -28.83
C THR A 63 2.24 11.83 -27.53
N LYS A 64 1.22 11.67 -26.70
CA LYS A 64 1.06 12.41 -25.44
C LYS A 64 1.48 11.60 -24.23
N PRO A 65 2.14 12.21 -23.22
CA PRO A 65 2.34 11.56 -21.93
C PRO A 65 1.03 11.00 -21.39
N PHE A 66 1.08 9.80 -20.83
CA PHE A 66 -0.07 9.06 -20.30
C PHE A 66 -1.25 8.93 -21.29
N GLY A 67 -0.95 8.93 -22.60
CA GLY A 67 -1.99 8.84 -23.63
C GLY A 67 -2.98 10.02 -23.62
N GLY A 68 -2.58 11.17 -23.06
CA GLY A 68 -3.40 12.36 -22.88
C GLY A 68 -4.40 12.28 -21.73
N VAL A 69 -4.30 11.29 -20.84
CA VAL A 69 -5.09 11.22 -19.60
C VAL A 69 -4.55 12.22 -18.59
N GLN A 70 -5.44 12.93 -17.89
CA GLN A 70 -5.06 13.77 -16.77
C GLN A 70 -4.61 12.89 -15.59
N MET A 71 -3.39 13.14 -15.10
CA MET A 71 -2.88 12.44 -13.91
C MET A 71 -2.97 13.33 -12.68
N ILE A 72 -3.59 12.83 -11.61
CA ILE A 72 -3.61 13.46 -10.29
C ILE A 72 -2.79 12.57 -9.37
N LEU A 73 -1.62 13.05 -8.94
CA LEU A 73 -0.67 12.33 -8.11
C LEU A 73 -0.72 12.91 -6.70
N VAL A 74 -1.17 12.12 -5.73
CA VAL A 74 -1.32 12.53 -4.33
C VAL A 74 -0.38 11.69 -3.47
N GLY A 75 0.39 12.32 -2.60
CA GLY A 75 1.31 11.61 -1.72
C GLY A 75 2.30 12.53 -1.02
N ASP A 76 3.18 11.93 -0.24
CA ASP A 76 4.23 12.61 0.50
C ASP A 76 5.57 11.88 0.29
N ALA A 77 6.48 12.50 -0.46
CA ALA A 77 7.78 11.91 -0.80
C ALA A 77 8.71 11.73 0.43
N TYR A 78 8.41 12.35 1.56
CA TYR A 78 9.13 12.16 2.83
C TYR A 78 8.63 10.96 3.63
N GLN A 79 7.51 10.33 3.22
CA GLN A 79 6.99 9.12 3.86
C GLN A 79 7.65 7.87 3.27
N LEU A 80 6.92 6.74 3.23
CA LEU A 80 7.51 5.48 2.79
C LEU A 80 7.92 5.52 1.31
N PRO A 81 9.19 5.18 1.00
CA PRO A 81 9.67 5.07 -0.37
C PRO A 81 9.16 3.80 -1.06
N PRO A 82 9.31 3.69 -2.38
CA PRO A 82 9.04 2.47 -3.11
C PRO A 82 9.90 1.30 -2.59
N ILE A 83 9.31 0.09 -2.59
CA ILE A 83 10.04 -1.13 -2.21
C ILE A 83 10.74 -1.70 -3.46
N VAL A 84 12.06 -1.84 -3.38
CA VAL A 84 12.89 -2.43 -4.43
C VAL A 84 13.59 -3.67 -3.88
N LYS A 85 13.43 -4.81 -4.52
CA LYS A 85 14.15 -6.04 -4.16
C LYS A 85 15.62 -5.92 -4.54
N LYS A 86 16.50 -6.61 -3.79
CA LYS A 86 17.94 -6.54 -4.05
C LYS A 86 18.30 -6.92 -5.48
N GLU A 87 17.64 -7.91 -6.04
CA GLU A 87 17.86 -8.41 -7.40
C GLU A 87 17.44 -7.39 -8.48
N GLU A 88 16.52 -6.48 -8.15
CA GLU A 88 15.99 -5.46 -9.07
C GLU A 88 16.78 -4.13 -8.98
N GLN A 89 17.58 -3.94 -7.92
CA GLN A 89 18.27 -2.66 -7.68
C GLN A 89 19.26 -2.31 -8.79
N GLU A 90 20.06 -3.26 -9.23
CA GLU A 90 21.06 -3.02 -10.28
C GLU A 90 20.39 -2.71 -11.63
N ILE A 91 19.28 -3.38 -11.94
CA ILE A 91 18.51 -3.15 -13.16
C ILE A 91 17.91 -1.73 -13.16
N LEU A 92 17.35 -1.30 -12.03
CA LEU A 92 16.79 0.05 -11.92
C LEU A 92 17.87 1.12 -12.04
N LYS A 93 18.99 0.97 -11.32
CA LYS A 93 20.12 1.91 -11.37
C LYS A 93 20.73 2.06 -12.76
N SER A 94 20.69 1.01 -13.60
CA SER A 94 21.17 1.11 -14.98
C SER A 94 20.28 1.93 -15.90
N SER A 95 19.03 2.20 -15.51
CA SER A 95 18.00 2.81 -16.37
C SER A 95 17.39 4.09 -15.81
N TYR A 96 17.55 4.35 -14.51
CA TYR A 96 16.96 5.47 -13.78
C TYR A 96 17.91 6.03 -12.74
N ASP A 97 17.87 7.34 -12.51
CA ASP A 97 18.70 8.05 -11.51
C ASP A 97 18.22 7.79 -10.07
N GLY A 98 16.96 7.40 -9.89
CA GLY A 98 16.34 7.10 -8.61
C GLY A 98 15.25 6.05 -8.72
N ILE A 99 14.52 5.84 -7.62
CA ILE A 99 13.48 4.80 -7.53
C ILE A 99 12.05 5.36 -7.45
N PHE A 100 11.92 6.65 -7.23
CA PHE A 100 10.61 7.29 -7.03
C PHE A 100 9.88 7.51 -8.36
N PHE A 101 8.58 7.70 -8.31
CA PHE A 101 7.75 7.96 -9.48
C PHE A 101 8.24 9.13 -10.33
N PHE A 102 8.79 10.17 -9.69
CA PHE A 102 9.30 11.35 -10.39
C PHE A 102 10.66 11.12 -11.09
N ASP A 103 11.38 10.02 -10.78
CA ASP A 103 12.58 9.58 -11.51
C ASP A 103 12.23 8.82 -12.81
N SER A 104 10.93 8.65 -13.14
CA SER A 104 10.50 7.99 -14.37
C SER A 104 10.74 8.87 -15.61
N LYS A 105 10.97 8.24 -16.76
CA LYS A 105 11.21 8.93 -18.03
C LYS A 105 10.00 9.79 -18.47
N VAL A 106 8.79 9.31 -18.19
CA VAL A 106 7.59 10.09 -18.50
C VAL A 106 7.48 11.34 -17.62
N MET A 107 7.83 11.25 -16.33
CA MET A 107 7.81 12.43 -15.45
C MET A 107 8.92 13.42 -15.83
N GLU A 108 10.11 12.95 -16.17
CA GLU A 108 11.17 13.78 -16.72
C GLU A 108 10.69 14.55 -17.97
N GLN A 109 10.02 13.87 -18.90
CA GLN A 109 9.42 14.51 -20.08
C GLN A 109 8.41 15.61 -19.71
N ILE A 110 7.53 15.34 -18.73
CA ILE A 110 6.48 16.27 -18.27
C ILE A 110 7.10 17.50 -17.61
N ILE A 111 8.11 17.29 -16.75
CA ILE A 111 8.82 18.36 -16.03
C ILE A 111 9.55 19.25 -17.03
N ASN A 112 10.31 18.67 -17.95
CA ASN A 112 11.08 19.40 -18.98
C ASN A 112 10.18 20.21 -19.91
N ASN A 113 8.94 19.77 -20.14
CA ASN A 113 7.95 20.48 -20.95
C ASN A 113 7.08 21.47 -20.15
N ASN A 114 7.36 21.71 -18.86
CA ASN A 114 6.57 22.54 -17.95
C ASN A 114 5.08 22.17 -17.89
N GLN A 115 4.78 20.87 -17.93
CA GLN A 115 3.42 20.35 -17.90
C GLN A 115 2.99 19.89 -16.50
N LEU A 116 3.89 19.96 -15.50
CA LEU A 116 3.60 19.59 -14.11
C LEU A 116 3.05 20.80 -13.36
N ILE A 117 1.89 20.64 -12.74
CA ILE A 117 1.36 21.56 -11.75
C ILE A 117 1.59 20.98 -10.37
N TYR A 118 2.39 21.66 -9.56
CA TYR A 118 2.67 21.25 -8.19
C TYR A 118 1.84 22.07 -7.21
N VAL A 119 1.16 21.36 -6.27
CA VAL A 119 0.37 21.98 -5.21
C VAL A 119 0.78 21.35 -3.88
N GLU A 120 1.28 22.16 -2.96
CA GLU A 120 1.58 21.71 -1.60
C GLU A 120 0.41 22.02 -0.65
N LEU A 121 -0.11 20.97 -0.01
CA LEU A 121 -1.20 21.12 0.97
C LEU A 121 -0.62 21.59 2.31
N GLN A 122 -1.05 22.75 2.78
CA GLN A 122 -0.53 23.42 3.97
C GLN A 122 -1.31 23.11 5.25
N LYS A 123 -2.61 22.77 5.14
CA LYS A 123 -3.50 22.66 6.29
C LYS A 123 -3.71 21.20 6.71
N VAL A 124 -3.41 20.91 7.97
CA VAL A 124 -3.66 19.61 8.59
C VAL A 124 -5.06 19.58 9.19
N TYR A 125 -5.89 18.61 8.76
CA TYR A 125 -7.25 18.39 9.26
C TYR A 125 -7.36 17.16 10.18
N ARG A 126 -6.36 16.29 10.19
CA ARG A 126 -6.35 15.03 10.96
C ARG A 126 -6.12 15.25 12.45
N GLN A 127 -5.35 16.30 12.80
CA GLN A 127 -4.93 16.61 14.16
C GLN A 127 -5.26 18.06 14.49
N ASN A 128 -5.65 18.33 15.76
CA ASN A 128 -5.94 19.67 16.24
C ASN A 128 -4.86 20.19 17.24
N ASP A 129 -3.93 19.34 17.67
CA ASP A 129 -2.84 19.72 18.56
C ASP A 129 -1.69 20.30 17.74
N SER A 130 -1.51 21.63 17.81
CA SER A 130 -0.47 22.33 17.04
C SER A 130 0.94 21.87 17.40
N LYS A 131 1.21 21.59 18.68
CA LYS A 131 2.54 21.12 19.12
C LYS A 131 2.85 19.73 18.55
N PHE A 132 1.84 18.89 18.48
CA PHE A 132 2.00 17.57 17.87
C PHE A 132 2.16 17.66 16.35
N ILE A 133 1.47 18.57 15.68
CA ILE A 133 1.64 18.83 14.23
C ILE A 133 3.08 19.30 13.96
N GLU A 134 3.58 20.29 14.69
CA GLU A 134 4.95 20.79 14.56
C GLU A 134 6.00 19.69 14.80
N LEU A 135 5.76 18.80 15.77
CA LEU A 135 6.60 17.62 16.00
C LEU A 135 6.63 16.70 14.78
N LEU A 136 5.46 16.38 14.22
CA LEU A 136 5.36 15.51 13.05
C LEU A 136 6.04 16.13 11.83
N ASP A 137 5.94 17.45 11.65
CA ASP A 137 6.62 18.16 10.56
C ASP A 137 8.15 18.05 10.69
N ARG A 138 8.70 18.21 11.91
CA ARG A 138 10.13 17.99 12.13
C ARG A 138 10.57 16.54 11.92
N VAL A 139 9.76 15.58 12.34
CA VAL A 139 10.01 14.16 12.06
C VAL A 139 10.03 13.90 10.55
N ARG A 140 9.06 14.47 9.83
CA ARG A 140 8.91 14.31 8.37
C ARG A 140 10.17 14.74 7.62
N VAL A 141 10.77 15.87 7.99
CA VAL A 141 11.96 16.42 7.32
C VAL A 141 13.28 16.02 8.00
N ASN A 142 13.23 15.10 8.98
CA ASN A 142 14.40 14.66 9.77
C ASN A 142 15.15 15.82 10.49
N ASP A 143 14.40 16.79 11.04
CA ASP A 143 14.89 17.95 11.78
C ASP A 143 14.46 17.88 13.26
N MET A 144 14.58 16.71 13.88
CA MET A 144 14.21 16.48 15.27
C MET A 144 15.23 17.11 16.23
N GLN A 145 14.72 17.75 17.29
CA GLN A 145 15.48 18.38 18.36
C GLN A 145 15.44 17.54 19.64
N ASP A 146 16.34 17.79 20.59
CA ASP A 146 16.42 17.06 21.88
C ASP A 146 15.08 17.04 22.64
N LYS A 147 14.34 18.15 22.61
CA LYS A 147 12.99 18.24 23.21
C LYS A 147 11.99 17.26 22.60
N ASP A 148 12.14 16.93 21.31
CA ASP A 148 11.25 16.03 20.57
C ASP A 148 11.54 14.58 20.97
N PHE A 149 12.83 14.23 21.11
CA PHE A 149 13.23 12.93 21.64
C PHE A 149 12.74 12.73 23.08
N ALA A 150 12.89 13.74 23.95
CA ALA A 150 12.39 13.70 25.32
C ALA A 150 10.86 13.51 25.36
N LEU A 151 10.11 14.13 24.43
CA LEU A 151 8.68 13.95 24.33
C LEU A 151 8.32 12.52 23.92
N PHE A 152 9.01 11.93 22.93
CA PHE A 152 8.82 10.53 22.56
C PHE A 152 9.12 9.58 23.71
N ASP A 153 10.24 9.79 24.42
CA ASP A 153 10.64 8.99 25.56
C ASP A 153 9.61 9.03 26.69
N SER A 154 8.98 10.20 26.91
CA SER A 154 7.88 10.35 27.87
C SER A 154 6.64 9.51 27.54
N LYS A 155 6.47 9.12 26.27
CA LYS A 155 5.36 8.28 25.80
C LYS A 155 5.68 6.79 25.82
N ILE A 156 6.93 6.42 26.05
CA ILE A 156 7.33 5.01 26.20
C ILE A 156 6.75 4.51 27.52
N ASN A 157 5.77 3.64 27.44
CA ASN A 157 5.17 3.00 28.59
C ASN A 157 5.42 1.49 28.52
N LYS A 158 6.41 1.02 29.27
CA LYS A 158 6.81 -0.39 29.33
C LYS A 158 5.72 -1.29 29.91
N ASP A 159 4.85 -0.75 30.77
CA ASP A 159 3.83 -1.53 31.49
C ASP A 159 2.53 -1.71 30.66
N LYS A 160 2.27 -0.86 29.68
CA LYS A 160 1.08 -0.97 28.82
C LYS A 160 1.13 -2.10 27.80
N PHE A 161 2.28 -2.74 27.60
CA PHE A 161 2.38 -3.95 26.78
C PHE A 161 1.86 -5.22 27.48
N THR A 162 1.62 -5.17 28.78
CA THR A 162 1.08 -6.24 29.57
C THR A 162 -0.44 -6.07 29.75
N ASN A 163 -1.22 -6.83 28.98
CA ASN A 163 -2.58 -7.33 29.26
C ASN A 163 -3.81 -6.41 29.28
N GLU A 164 -3.77 -5.09 29.40
CA GLU A 164 -5.02 -4.35 29.68
C GLU A 164 -5.69 -3.63 28.50
N ASN A 165 -5.01 -3.43 27.38
CA ASN A 165 -5.59 -2.71 26.25
C ASN A 165 -5.88 -3.61 25.04
N LYS A 166 -6.94 -4.42 25.15
CA LYS A 166 -7.43 -5.32 24.08
C LYS A 166 -7.86 -4.62 22.79
N SER A 167 -7.91 -3.28 22.77
CA SER A 167 -8.42 -2.51 21.62
C SER A 167 -7.35 -1.77 20.81
N HIS A 168 -6.08 -1.81 21.21
CA HIS A 168 -5.01 -1.10 20.52
C HIS A 168 -4.39 -1.94 19.41
N ILE A 169 -4.17 -1.30 18.26
CA ILE A 169 -3.37 -1.84 17.15
C ILE A 169 -1.90 -1.58 17.46
N ILE A 170 -1.06 -2.58 17.22
CA ILE A 170 0.39 -2.46 17.32
C ILE A 170 0.96 -2.31 15.92
N LEU A 171 1.68 -1.22 15.69
CA LEU A 171 2.45 -1.01 14.48
C LEU A 171 3.88 -1.50 14.69
N THR A 172 4.41 -2.23 13.72
CA THR A 172 5.78 -2.77 13.74
C THR A 172 6.38 -2.75 12.34
N THR A 173 7.70 -2.75 12.27
CA THR A 173 8.46 -2.64 11.02
C THR A 173 8.69 -3.97 10.30
N THR A 174 8.39 -5.12 10.94
CA THR A 174 8.68 -6.45 10.38
C THR A 174 7.52 -7.42 10.55
N ASN A 175 7.26 -8.24 9.53
CA ASN A 175 6.23 -9.29 9.59
C ASN A 175 6.52 -10.35 10.66
N VAL A 176 7.80 -10.64 10.94
CA VAL A 176 8.18 -11.58 12.02
C VAL A 176 7.64 -11.12 13.38
N LYS A 177 7.77 -9.82 13.68
CA LYS A 177 7.20 -9.25 14.92
C LYS A 177 5.67 -9.26 14.90
N VAL A 178 5.05 -8.97 13.75
CA VAL A 178 3.58 -9.04 13.60
C VAL A 178 3.09 -10.44 13.96
N ASN A 179 3.65 -11.47 13.33
CA ASN A 179 3.24 -12.86 13.53
C ASN A 179 3.43 -13.28 15.00
N TYR A 180 4.59 -13.04 15.57
CA TYR A 180 4.86 -13.33 16.98
C TYR A 180 3.83 -12.69 17.94
N ILE A 181 3.51 -11.42 17.74
CA ILE A 181 2.55 -10.70 18.60
C ILE A 181 1.13 -11.27 18.41
N ASN A 182 0.74 -11.52 17.15
CA ASN A 182 -0.59 -12.05 16.84
C ASN A 182 -0.76 -13.46 17.39
N GLU A 183 0.21 -14.35 17.19
CA GLU A 183 0.21 -15.72 17.74
C GLU A 183 0.10 -15.71 19.27
N LYS A 184 0.94 -14.89 19.93
CA LYS A 184 0.92 -14.77 21.39
C LYS A 184 -0.44 -14.28 21.92
N ARG A 185 -1.05 -13.28 21.24
CA ARG A 185 -2.36 -12.76 21.63
C ARG A 185 -3.48 -13.76 21.33
N LEU A 186 -3.41 -14.46 20.21
CA LEU A 186 -4.38 -15.49 19.86
C LEU A 186 -4.30 -16.67 20.84
N ALA A 187 -3.09 -17.11 21.20
CA ALA A 187 -2.87 -18.18 22.20
C ALA A 187 -3.46 -17.83 23.58
N ALA A 188 -3.37 -16.55 23.99
CA ALA A 188 -3.90 -16.08 25.27
C ALA A 188 -5.45 -16.06 25.35
N LEU A 189 -6.17 -16.18 24.23
CA LEU A 189 -7.62 -16.28 24.27
C LEU A 189 -8.06 -17.67 24.77
N PRO A 190 -9.01 -17.73 25.74
CA PRO A 190 -9.39 -18.99 26.39
C PRO A 190 -10.30 -19.90 25.54
N THR A 191 -10.74 -19.41 24.38
CA THR A 191 -11.66 -20.12 23.49
C THR A 191 -10.92 -21.08 22.56
N GLN A 192 -11.63 -22.12 22.11
CA GLN A 192 -11.09 -23.10 21.17
C GLN A 192 -10.79 -22.46 19.82
N SER A 193 -9.66 -22.82 19.23
CA SER A 193 -9.29 -22.36 17.89
C SER A 193 -9.97 -23.15 16.79
N LYS A 194 -10.16 -22.50 15.65
CA LYS A 194 -10.59 -23.12 14.40
C LYS A 194 -9.69 -22.67 13.26
N ILE A 195 -9.26 -23.62 12.43
CA ILE A 195 -8.39 -23.38 11.28
C ILE A 195 -9.24 -23.36 10.01
N TYR A 196 -9.05 -22.33 9.20
CA TYR A 196 -9.66 -22.17 7.89
C TYR A 196 -8.59 -22.26 6.82
N ASN A 197 -8.65 -23.30 6.00
CA ASN A 197 -7.69 -23.53 4.92
C ASN A 197 -8.11 -22.81 3.65
N ALA A 198 -7.19 -22.05 3.06
CA ALA A 198 -7.40 -21.42 1.76
C ALA A 198 -7.32 -22.45 0.63
N VAL A 199 -8.17 -22.28 -0.38
CA VAL A 199 -8.08 -23.02 -1.65
C VAL A 199 -7.28 -22.15 -2.62
N VAL A 200 -6.09 -22.59 -3.01
CA VAL A 200 -5.24 -21.90 -3.98
C VAL A 200 -5.39 -22.54 -5.35
N THR A 201 -5.76 -21.73 -6.36
CA THR A 201 -5.85 -22.17 -7.74
C THR A 201 -4.79 -21.47 -8.60
N GLY A 202 -4.05 -22.23 -9.43
CA GLY A 202 -2.95 -21.70 -10.24
C GLY A 202 -1.68 -21.49 -9.44
N THR A 203 -0.72 -20.75 -10.04
CA THR A 203 0.59 -20.45 -9.44
C THR A 203 0.51 -19.14 -8.66
N PHE A 204 0.60 -19.22 -7.34
CA PHE A 204 0.54 -18.07 -6.45
C PHE A 204 1.71 -18.13 -5.44
N ALA A 205 2.63 -17.19 -5.55
CA ALA A 205 3.81 -17.19 -4.70
C ALA A 205 3.44 -16.92 -3.22
N GLU A 206 4.10 -17.62 -2.31
CA GLU A 206 3.83 -17.51 -0.87
C GLU A 206 3.88 -16.07 -0.35
N LYS A 207 4.85 -15.29 -0.79
CA LYS A 207 5.04 -13.87 -0.41
C LYS A 207 3.96 -12.92 -0.93
N GLU A 208 3.13 -13.37 -1.87
CA GLU A 208 2.05 -12.58 -2.47
C GLU A 208 0.69 -12.88 -1.85
N ARG A 209 0.65 -13.84 -0.93
CA ARG A 209 -0.60 -14.22 -0.24
C ARG A 209 -1.00 -13.13 0.74
N PRO A 210 -2.28 -12.75 0.76
CA PRO A 210 -2.77 -11.72 1.68
C PRO A 210 -2.85 -12.20 3.14
N THR A 211 -2.93 -13.53 3.36
CA THR A 211 -2.95 -14.19 4.67
C THR A 211 -2.29 -15.56 4.56
N ASP A 212 -2.08 -16.22 5.70
CA ASP A 212 -1.63 -17.61 5.75
C ASP A 212 -2.65 -18.54 5.08
N ILE A 213 -2.15 -19.64 4.49
CA ILE A 213 -3.02 -20.69 3.90
C ILE A 213 -3.91 -21.29 4.98
N ALA A 214 -3.37 -21.53 6.17
CA ALA A 214 -4.07 -22.05 7.33
C ALA A 214 -4.32 -20.89 8.30
N LEU A 215 -5.45 -20.20 8.16
CA LEU A 215 -5.82 -19.09 9.02
C LEU A 215 -6.45 -19.62 10.31
N GLU A 216 -5.73 -19.51 11.42
CA GLU A 216 -6.24 -19.87 12.75
C GLU A 216 -6.97 -18.67 13.38
N LEU A 217 -8.18 -18.91 13.87
CA LEU A 217 -9.01 -17.92 14.54
C LEU A 217 -9.60 -18.48 15.84
N LYS A 218 -9.88 -17.58 16.79
CA LYS A 218 -10.62 -17.86 18.03
C LYS A 218 -11.74 -16.86 18.23
N VAL A 219 -12.81 -17.25 18.90
CA VAL A 219 -13.83 -16.29 19.36
C VAL A 219 -13.18 -15.29 20.30
N GLY A 220 -13.43 -14.00 20.10
CA GLY A 220 -12.78 -12.88 20.80
C GLY A 220 -11.54 -12.33 20.12
N ALA A 221 -11.04 -12.97 19.06
CA ALA A 221 -9.90 -12.44 18.30
C ALA A 221 -10.28 -11.12 17.61
N GLN A 222 -9.40 -10.14 17.73
CA GLN A 222 -9.48 -8.91 16.96
C GLN A 222 -8.93 -9.15 15.55
N ILE A 223 -9.66 -8.71 14.55
CA ILE A 223 -9.28 -8.85 13.15
C ILE A 223 -9.32 -7.52 12.42
N ILE A 224 -8.61 -7.45 11.31
CA ILE A 224 -8.72 -6.37 10.32
C ILE A 224 -9.15 -6.98 8.97
N PHE A 225 -10.11 -6.35 8.30
CA PHE A 225 -10.47 -6.75 6.96
C PHE A 225 -9.42 -6.25 5.97
N ILE A 226 -8.92 -7.13 5.12
CA ILE A 226 -7.87 -6.84 4.14
C ILE A 226 -8.41 -6.63 2.72
N ARG A 227 -9.73 -6.57 2.56
CA ARG A 227 -10.42 -6.38 1.29
C ARG A 227 -11.75 -5.68 1.49
N ASN A 228 -12.18 -4.94 0.47
CA ASN A 228 -13.54 -4.39 0.42
C ASN A 228 -14.56 -5.49 0.13
N ASP A 229 -15.69 -5.44 0.80
CA ASP A 229 -16.83 -6.31 0.52
C ASP A 229 -17.59 -5.82 -0.71
N LYS A 230 -18.09 -6.76 -1.53
CA LYS A 230 -18.89 -6.44 -2.71
C LYS A 230 -20.24 -5.80 -2.38
N GLU A 231 -20.77 -6.11 -1.20
CA GLU A 231 -22.06 -5.59 -0.71
C GLU A 231 -21.88 -4.39 0.25
N ASN A 232 -20.66 -3.84 0.33
CA ASN A 232 -20.31 -2.67 1.17
C ASN A 232 -20.57 -2.84 2.68
N ARG A 233 -20.62 -4.07 3.21
CA ARG A 233 -20.77 -4.35 4.65
C ARG A 233 -19.53 -3.97 5.44
N TYR A 234 -18.34 -4.10 4.82
CA TYR A 234 -17.04 -3.73 5.38
C TYR A 234 -16.10 -3.26 4.26
N TYR A 235 -15.05 -2.58 4.65
CA TYR A 235 -14.00 -2.07 3.77
C TYR A 235 -12.62 -2.54 4.25
N ASN A 236 -11.62 -2.44 3.39
CA ASN A 236 -10.23 -2.74 3.73
C ASN A 236 -9.76 -1.81 4.87
N GLY A 237 -9.13 -2.39 5.90
CA GLY A 237 -8.72 -1.66 7.10
C GLY A 237 -9.78 -1.58 8.22
N LYS A 238 -11.03 -2.03 7.99
CA LYS A 238 -12.05 -2.03 9.04
C LYS A 238 -11.71 -3.07 10.11
N LEU A 239 -11.80 -2.66 11.38
CA LEU A 239 -11.59 -3.54 12.53
C LEU A 239 -12.86 -4.28 12.91
N GLY A 240 -12.68 -5.50 13.40
CA GLY A 240 -13.75 -6.32 13.95
C GLY A 240 -13.28 -7.27 15.03
N VAL A 241 -14.24 -7.86 15.73
CA VAL A 241 -14.02 -8.91 16.74
C VAL A 241 -14.80 -10.15 16.36
N VAL A 242 -14.16 -11.29 16.35
CA VAL A 242 -14.79 -12.58 16.05
C VAL A 242 -15.78 -12.94 17.15
N LYS A 243 -17.05 -13.12 16.81
CA LYS A 243 -18.13 -13.52 17.73
C LYS A 243 -18.52 -14.99 17.58
N HIS A 244 -18.42 -15.52 16.37
CA HIS A 244 -18.74 -16.92 16.11
C HIS A 244 -17.90 -17.48 14.96
N LEU A 245 -17.50 -18.75 15.08
CA LEU A 245 -16.72 -19.49 14.10
C LEU A 245 -17.56 -20.63 13.52
N GLY A 246 -18.33 -20.37 12.47
CA GLY A 246 -19.06 -21.38 11.72
C GLY A 246 -18.18 -22.18 10.77
N GLU A 247 -18.74 -23.19 10.08
CA GLU A 247 -17.99 -23.94 9.06
C GLU A 247 -17.77 -23.15 7.79
N LYS A 248 -18.80 -22.43 7.33
CA LYS A 248 -18.80 -21.69 6.07
C LYS A 248 -18.92 -20.18 6.25
N PHE A 249 -19.09 -19.69 7.47
CA PHE A 249 -19.23 -18.26 7.75
C PHE A 249 -18.62 -17.90 9.10
N LEU A 250 -18.24 -16.64 9.22
CA LEU A 250 -17.78 -16.01 10.46
C LEU A 250 -18.75 -14.91 10.83
N LEU A 251 -19.11 -14.81 12.11
CA LEU A 251 -19.81 -13.65 12.63
C LEU A 251 -18.80 -12.69 13.24
N ILE A 252 -18.69 -11.52 12.66
CA ILE A 252 -17.76 -10.46 13.08
C ILE A 252 -18.54 -9.25 13.55
N GLU A 253 -18.28 -8.85 14.79
CA GLU A 253 -18.78 -7.57 15.29
C GLU A 253 -17.86 -6.44 14.84
N THR A 254 -18.39 -5.41 14.21
CA THR A 254 -17.63 -4.23 13.80
C THR A 254 -18.22 -2.99 14.49
N LYS A 255 -17.36 -2.08 14.96
CA LYS A 255 -17.85 -0.78 15.43
C LYS A 255 -18.42 -0.01 14.23
N ARG A 256 -19.58 0.63 14.41
CA ARG A 256 -20.12 1.58 13.43
C ARG A 256 -19.11 2.74 13.35
N SER A 257 -18.50 2.94 12.20
CA SER A 257 -17.82 4.20 11.92
C SER A 257 -18.89 5.24 11.62
N PHE A 258 -19.05 6.23 12.45
CA PHE A 258 -19.71 7.46 12.03
C PHE A 258 -18.81 8.09 10.96
N ARG A 259 -19.30 8.18 9.75
CA ARG A 259 -18.74 9.02 8.69
C ARG A 259 -19.17 10.44 8.91
#